data_7710614cf55d79a61f662eb25179e09e
#
_entry.id   7710614cf55d79a61f662eb25179e09e
#
_cell.length_a   1.000
_cell.length_b   1.000
_cell.length_c   1.000
_cell.angle_alpha   90.00
_cell.angle_beta   90.00
_cell.angle_gamma   90.00
#
_symmetry.space_group_name_H-M   'P 1'
#
loop_
_entity.id
_entity.type
_entity.pdbx_description
1 polymer ?
#
loop_
_entity_poly.entity_id
_entity_poly.type
_entity_poly.pdbx_seq_one_letter_code
_entity_poly.pdbx_strand_id
1 'polypeptide(L)'
;RGLGDVYKRQVYGSGGIMRYAEKPLYTGESVLIPRKGTLNNVMYVNGAFWSVDTMFYTEMLHSNIAKFVYHFVKSKDLTSMNAGSAVPSMTTNILNAMPLYIPDDKTLSTFEEIVSPMYSQMQENEKQSRKLADIRDTLLPRLMSGELGVSDIDL
;
A
#
# COMPACT_ATOMS: atom_id res chain seq x y z
N ARG A 1 -27.90 9.23 -3.40
CA ARG A 1 -26.87 9.34 -2.33
C ARG A 1 -25.73 8.41 -2.71
N GLY A 2 -24.58 8.89 -3.15
CA GLY A 2 -23.45 8.05 -3.51
C GLY A 2 -22.41 8.71 -4.44
N LEU A 3 -22.41 10.02 -4.65
CA LEU A 3 -21.38 10.72 -5.44
C LEU A 3 -20.15 11.13 -4.61
N GLY A 4 -20.07 10.73 -3.33
CA GLY A 4 -19.00 11.13 -2.41
C GLY A 4 -17.71 10.30 -2.44
N ASP A 5 -17.72 9.09 -3.03
CA ASP A 5 -16.60 8.15 -2.87
C ASP A 5 -15.55 8.17 -3.99
N VAL A 6 -15.78 8.91 -5.07
CA VAL A 6 -14.91 8.91 -6.26
C VAL A 6 -13.59 9.67 -6.04
N TYR A 7 -13.47 10.47 -4.96
CA TYR A 7 -12.30 11.35 -4.75
C TYR A 7 -11.56 11.17 -3.43
N LYS A 8 -11.89 10.15 -2.64
CA LYS A 8 -11.18 9.91 -1.38
C LYS A 8 -9.85 9.22 -1.64
N ARG A 9 -8.75 9.87 -1.28
CA ARG A 9 -7.39 9.34 -1.37
C ARG A 9 -7.01 8.64 -0.07
N GLN A 10 -6.40 7.48 -0.15
CA GLN A 10 -5.95 6.73 1.01
C GLN A 10 -4.87 7.51 1.76
N VAL A 11 -4.99 7.60 3.08
CA VAL A 11 -4.00 8.18 3.99
C VAL A 11 -3.28 7.04 4.69
N TYR A 12 -1.98 6.96 4.49
CA TYR A 12 -1.15 5.91 5.02
C TYR A 12 -0.40 6.35 6.28
N GLY A 13 -0.38 5.47 7.28
CA GLY A 13 0.50 5.52 8.43
C GLY A 13 1.31 4.22 8.55
N SER A 14 2.16 4.08 9.56
CA SER A 14 3.03 2.92 9.74
C SER A 14 2.27 1.60 9.97
N GLY A 15 1.01 1.65 10.36
CA GLY A 15 0.12 0.49 10.48
C GLY A 15 -0.65 0.15 9.20
N GLY A 16 -0.56 0.97 8.14
CA GLY A 16 -1.34 0.81 6.89
C GLY A 16 -2.29 1.98 6.64
N ILE A 17 -3.41 1.71 5.95
CA ILE A 17 -4.42 2.73 5.65
C ILE A 17 -5.14 3.13 6.93
N MET A 18 -5.14 4.44 7.24
CA MET A 18 -5.76 5.00 8.45
C MET A 18 -7.10 5.68 8.18
N ARG A 19 -7.19 6.43 7.09
CA ARG A 19 -8.34 7.26 6.72
C ARG A 19 -8.27 7.65 5.24
N TYR A 20 -9.15 8.56 4.83
CA TYR A 20 -9.16 9.11 3.47
C TYR A 20 -9.03 10.63 3.52
N ALA A 21 -8.40 11.20 2.50
CA ALA A 21 -8.24 12.63 2.29
C ALA A 21 -8.86 13.06 0.96
N GLU A 22 -9.24 14.32 0.85
CA GLU A 22 -9.79 14.89 -0.39
C GLU A 22 -8.69 15.22 -1.41
N LYS A 23 -7.52 15.68 -0.93
CA LYS A 23 -6.39 16.04 -1.78
C LYS A 23 -5.24 15.04 -1.59
N PRO A 24 -4.52 14.68 -2.66
CA PRO A 24 -3.32 13.86 -2.54
C PRO A 24 -2.14 14.70 -2.05
N LEU A 25 -1.21 14.04 -1.36
CA LEU A 25 0.13 14.57 -1.09
C LEU A 25 1.03 14.35 -2.31
N TYR A 26 0.91 13.18 -2.93
CA TYR A 26 1.68 12.77 -4.09
C TYR A 26 0.82 11.92 -5.02
N THR A 27 1.17 11.92 -6.31
CA THR A 27 0.53 11.08 -7.33
C THR A 27 1.61 10.43 -8.18
N GLY A 28 1.63 9.12 -8.20
CA GLY A 28 2.61 8.30 -8.93
C GLY A 28 2.93 7.02 -8.18
N GLU A 29 3.95 6.33 -8.65
CA GLU A 29 4.51 5.17 -7.94
C GLU A 29 5.41 5.65 -6.81
N SER A 30 5.24 5.06 -5.64
CA SER A 30 6.02 5.40 -4.45
C SER A 30 6.20 4.19 -3.54
N VAL A 31 7.31 4.19 -2.80
CA VAL A 31 7.53 3.27 -1.68
C VAL A 31 7.35 4.04 -0.39
N LEU A 32 6.39 3.60 0.41
CA LEU A 32 6.12 4.17 1.73
C LEU A 32 6.95 3.41 2.76
N ILE A 33 7.81 4.13 3.48
CA ILE A 33 8.73 3.57 4.45
C ILE A 33 8.38 4.15 5.83
N PRO A 34 8.07 3.31 6.82
CA PRO A 34 7.76 3.80 8.16
C PRO A 34 8.94 4.55 8.77
N ARG A 35 8.64 5.76 9.26
CA ARG A 35 9.58 6.59 10.03
C ARG A 35 9.50 6.28 11.52
N LYS A 36 8.30 5.92 12.02
CA LYS A 36 8.05 5.56 13.42
C LYS A 36 7.04 4.42 13.51
N GLY A 37 7.15 3.61 14.55
CA GLY A 37 6.21 2.52 14.84
C GLY A 37 6.62 1.21 14.16
N THR A 38 5.75 0.64 13.32
CA THR A 38 5.98 -0.68 12.67
C THR A 38 6.93 -0.54 11.49
N LEU A 39 8.25 -0.50 11.74
CA LEU A 39 9.27 -0.16 10.73
C LEU A 39 9.29 -1.11 9.53
N ASN A 40 9.04 -2.40 9.72
CA ASN A 40 9.05 -3.39 8.63
C ASN A 40 7.80 -3.36 7.74
N ASN A 41 6.81 -2.48 8.04
CA ASN A 41 5.62 -2.34 7.23
C ASN A 41 5.85 -1.40 6.02
N VAL A 42 6.78 -1.77 5.17
CA VAL A 42 7.05 -1.08 3.90
C VAL A 42 5.94 -1.39 2.90
N MET A 43 5.41 -0.38 2.23
CA MET A 43 4.31 -0.50 1.30
C MET A 43 4.67 0.10 -0.07
N TYR A 44 4.24 -0.56 -1.14
CA TYR A 44 4.24 -0.01 -2.49
C TYR A 44 2.86 0.59 -2.77
N VAL A 45 2.83 1.79 -3.31
CA VAL A 45 1.60 2.46 -3.75
C VAL A 45 1.76 3.00 -5.16
N ASN A 46 0.68 2.94 -5.93
CA ASN A 46 0.60 3.51 -7.27
C ASN A 46 -0.69 4.32 -7.39
N GLY A 47 -0.56 5.59 -7.73
CA GLY A 47 -1.67 6.53 -7.85
C GLY A 47 -1.60 7.67 -6.84
N ALA A 48 -2.74 8.28 -6.55
CA ALA A 48 -2.84 9.44 -5.69
C ALA A 48 -3.07 9.03 -4.23
N PHE A 49 -2.18 9.45 -3.32
CA PHE A 49 -2.24 9.12 -1.90
C PHE A 49 -1.85 10.30 -1.01
N TRP A 50 -2.07 10.13 0.29
CA TRP A 50 -1.53 10.95 1.37
C TRP A 50 -0.78 10.08 2.36
N SER A 51 0.28 10.58 2.99
CA SER A 51 0.95 9.93 4.11
C SER A 51 1.06 10.87 5.30
N VAL A 52 1.01 10.32 6.51
CA VAL A 52 1.23 11.10 7.73
C VAL A 52 2.73 11.22 8.03
N ASP A 53 3.09 12.07 8.99
CA ASP A 53 4.48 12.37 9.40
C ASP A 53 5.26 11.17 9.96
N THR A 54 4.57 10.07 10.27
CA THR A 54 5.21 8.80 10.67
C THR A 54 5.66 7.94 9.49
N MET A 55 5.57 8.45 8.26
CA MET A 55 5.97 7.79 7.03
C MET A 55 6.92 8.68 6.23
N PHE A 56 7.90 8.05 5.59
CA PHE A 56 8.57 8.58 4.41
C PHE A 56 7.85 8.08 3.17
N TYR A 57 7.93 8.84 2.09
CA TYR A 57 7.57 8.38 0.76
C TYR A 57 8.70 8.69 -0.21
N THR A 58 8.79 7.93 -1.29
CA THR A 58 9.83 8.10 -2.31
C THR A 58 9.26 8.74 -3.56
N GLU A 59 10.04 9.59 -4.19
CA GLU A 59 9.83 10.08 -5.55
C GLU A 59 10.81 9.37 -6.47
N MET A 60 10.31 8.74 -7.53
CA MET A 60 11.14 7.94 -8.42
C MET A 60 11.79 8.82 -9.48
N LEU A 61 13.12 8.74 -9.57
CA LEU A 61 13.91 9.49 -10.55
C LEU A 61 14.14 8.74 -11.87
N HIS A 62 13.87 7.42 -11.87
CA HIS A 62 13.99 6.55 -13.03
C HIS A 62 12.67 5.82 -13.28
N SER A 63 12.35 5.59 -14.55
CA SER A 63 11.21 4.77 -14.94
C SER A 63 11.41 3.31 -14.49
N ASN A 64 10.32 2.60 -14.24
CA ASN A 64 10.30 1.16 -13.94
C ASN A 64 11.11 0.72 -12.71
N ILE A 65 11.47 1.66 -11.81
CA ILE A 65 12.33 1.37 -10.65
C ILE A 65 11.54 1.15 -9.36
N ALA A 66 10.30 1.61 -9.28
CA ALA A 66 9.55 1.68 -8.03
C ALA A 66 9.37 0.32 -7.35
N LYS A 67 8.99 -0.72 -8.11
CA LYS A 67 8.81 -2.07 -7.58
C LYS A 67 10.14 -2.69 -7.17
N PHE A 68 11.23 -2.42 -7.92
CA PHE A 68 12.58 -2.83 -7.56
C PHE A 68 13.01 -2.21 -6.22
N VAL A 69 12.83 -0.89 -6.04
CA VAL A 69 13.11 -0.18 -4.78
C VAL A 69 12.25 -0.74 -3.65
N TYR A 70 10.97 -1.00 -3.92
CA TYR A 70 10.09 -1.61 -2.92
C TYR A 70 10.63 -2.95 -2.43
N HIS A 71 10.97 -3.87 -3.33
CA HIS A 71 11.49 -5.19 -2.97
C HIS A 71 12.85 -5.08 -2.26
N PHE A 72 13.72 -4.17 -2.70
CA PHE A 72 14.98 -3.90 -2.02
C PHE A 72 14.77 -3.46 -0.57
N VAL A 73 13.93 -2.45 -0.33
CA VAL A 73 13.68 -1.95 1.03
C VAL A 73 12.96 -3.01 1.87
N LYS A 74 11.97 -3.69 1.27
CA LYS A 74 11.19 -4.75 1.93
C LYS A 74 12.04 -5.95 2.35
N SER A 75 13.14 -6.22 1.65
CA SER A 75 14.09 -7.29 2.00
C SER A 75 14.96 -6.97 3.22
N LYS A 76 14.97 -5.71 3.68
CA LYS A 76 15.77 -5.29 4.84
C LYS A 76 14.99 -5.47 6.13
N ASP A 77 15.69 -5.84 7.19
CA ASP A 77 15.14 -5.77 8.54
C ASP A 77 15.32 -4.36 9.10
N LEU A 78 14.34 -3.48 8.80
CA LEU A 78 14.38 -2.10 9.25
C LEU A 78 14.28 -1.97 10.78
N THR A 79 13.73 -2.98 11.45
CA THR A 79 13.66 -3.00 12.91
C THR A 79 15.04 -3.11 13.53
N SER A 80 15.94 -3.91 12.94
CA SER A 80 17.34 -4.02 13.42
C SER A 80 18.15 -2.74 13.20
N MET A 81 17.73 -1.89 12.24
CA MET A 81 18.38 -0.60 11.91
C MET A 81 17.80 0.56 12.72
N ASN A 82 16.98 0.28 13.73
CA ASN A 82 16.27 1.26 14.54
C ASN A 82 17.24 2.26 15.23
N ALA A 83 16.95 3.56 15.11
CA ALA A 83 17.66 4.64 15.78
C ALA A 83 17.00 5.11 17.08
N GLY A 84 15.78 4.67 17.38
CA GLY A 84 15.02 5.07 18.57
C GLY A 84 15.24 4.13 19.75
N SER A 85 15.20 4.69 20.96
CA SER A 85 15.34 3.91 22.21
C SER A 85 13.99 3.43 22.74
N ALA A 86 13.01 4.31 22.82
CA ALA A 86 11.68 4.00 23.40
C ALA A 86 10.62 3.70 22.31
N VAL A 87 10.69 4.39 21.17
CA VAL A 87 9.81 4.16 20.01
C VAL A 87 10.68 3.83 18.81
N PRO A 88 10.45 2.68 18.14
CA PRO A 88 11.19 2.35 16.93
C PRO A 88 11.10 3.48 15.91
N SER A 89 12.25 3.95 15.45
CA SER A 89 12.34 5.06 14.50
C SER A 89 13.42 4.87 13.46
N MET A 90 13.11 5.32 12.24
CA MET A 90 13.98 5.33 11.08
C MET A 90 14.35 6.76 10.74
N THR A 91 15.58 6.99 10.29
CA THR A 91 16.05 8.30 9.85
C THR A 91 16.44 8.27 8.38
N THR A 92 16.46 9.45 7.74
CA THR A 92 16.94 9.60 6.36
C THR A 92 18.41 9.20 6.22
N ASN A 93 19.24 9.43 7.25
CA ASN A 93 20.64 9.04 7.23
C ASN A 93 20.81 7.52 7.13
N ILE A 94 20.00 6.75 7.86
CA ILE A 94 20.02 5.28 7.79
C ILE A 94 19.54 4.82 6.40
N LEU A 95 18.45 5.39 5.88
CA LEU A 95 17.93 5.04 4.57
C LEU A 95 18.94 5.36 3.46
N ASN A 96 19.57 6.53 3.50
CA ASN A 96 20.54 6.97 2.51
C ASN A 96 21.87 6.21 2.60
N ALA A 97 22.18 5.57 3.73
CA ALA A 97 23.36 4.74 3.89
C ALA A 97 23.19 3.32 3.30
N MET A 98 21.99 2.93 2.91
CA MET A 98 21.76 1.62 2.31
C MET A 98 22.33 1.59 0.87
N PRO A 99 23.29 0.69 0.57
CA PRO A 99 23.82 0.58 -0.77
C PRO A 99 22.75 -0.04 -1.70
N LEU A 100 22.26 0.74 -2.65
CA LEU A 100 21.37 0.30 -3.71
C LEU A 100 22.12 0.32 -5.04
N TYR A 101 22.34 -0.85 -5.61
CA TYR A 101 22.89 -0.98 -6.97
C TYR A 101 21.74 -0.95 -7.97
N ILE A 102 21.66 0.12 -8.74
CA ILE A 102 20.61 0.32 -9.75
C ILE A 102 20.99 -0.48 -10.99
N PRO A 103 20.17 -1.44 -11.45
CA PRO A 103 20.37 -2.13 -12.70
C PRO A 103 20.26 -1.17 -13.89
N ASP A 104 20.74 -1.63 -15.06
CA ASP A 104 20.53 -0.91 -16.30
C ASP A 104 19.03 -0.87 -16.70
N ASP A 105 18.66 0.07 -17.57
CA ASP A 105 17.28 0.31 -17.99
C ASP A 105 16.64 -0.93 -18.65
N LYS A 106 17.42 -1.74 -19.37
CA LYS A 106 16.93 -2.96 -20.00
C LYS A 106 16.53 -3.99 -18.95
N THR A 107 17.37 -4.18 -17.94
CA THR A 107 17.10 -5.09 -16.83
C THR A 107 15.89 -4.63 -16.02
N LEU A 108 15.79 -3.32 -15.74
CA LEU A 108 14.62 -2.75 -15.04
C LEU A 108 13.34 -2.94 -15.85
N SER A 109 13.37 -2.71 -17.18
CA SER A 109 12.21 -2.88 -18.03
C SER A 109 11.77 -4.35 -18.10
N THR A 110 12.72 -5.29 -18.22
CA THR A 110 12.40 -6.72 -18.21
C THR A 110 11.80 -7.14 -16.86
N PHE A 111 12.34 -6.66 -15.74
CA PHE A 111 11.78 -6.90 -14.41
C PHE A 111 10.35 -6.36 -14.32
N GLU A 112 10.12 -5.12 -14.76
CA GLU A 112 8.81 -4.49 -14.76
C GLU A 112 7.78 -5.25 -15.59
N GLU A 113 8.13 -5.70 -16.79
CA GLU A 113 7.26 -6.51 -17.65
C GLU A 113 6.81 -7.81 -16.98
N ILE A 114 7.69 -8.45 -16.21
CA ILE A 114 7.37 -9.67 -15.47
C ILE A 114 6.50 -9.38 -14.23
N VAL A 115 6.80 -8.32 -13.49
CA VAL A 115 6.21 -8.10 -12.16
C VAL A 115 4.91 -7.31 -12.24
N SER A 116 4.75 -6.38 -13.20
CA SER A 116 3.56 -5.53 -13.31
C SER A 116 2.25 -6.30 -13.44
N PRO A 117 2.14 -7.38 -14.23
CA PRO A 117 0.90 -8.18 -14.27
C PRO A 117 0.55 -8.78 -12.92
N MET A 118 1.54 -9.18 -12.11
CA MET A 118 1.32 -9.74 -10.77
C MET A 118 0.75 -8.67 -9.83
N TYR A 119 1.30 -7.45 -9.85
CA TYR A 119 0.77 -6.33 -9.07
C TYR A 119 -0.65 -5.93 -9.50
N SER A 120 -0.92 -5.93 -10.80
CA SER A 120 -2.27 -5.68 -11.32
C SER A 120 -3.27 -6.72 -10.82
N GLN A 121 -2.89 -8.01 -10.84
CA GLN A 121 -3.71 -9.09 -10.31
C GLN A 121 -3.94 -8.97 -8.81
N MET A 122 -2.90 -8.62 -8.04
CA MET A 122 -3.02 -8.39 -6.59
C MET A 122 -4.01 -7.26 -6.29
N GLN A 123 -3.94 -6.14 -7.02
CA GLN A 123 -4.87 -5.02 -6.85
C GLN A 123 -6.31 -5.41 -7.19
N GLU A 124 -6.51 -6.19 -8.25
CA GLU A 124 -7.85 -6.66 -8.63
C GLU A 124 -8.41 -7.63 -7.58
N ASN A 125 -7.58 -8.55 -7.09
CA ASN A 125 -7.97 -9.48 -6.01
C ASN A 125 -8.36 -8.72 -4.72
N GLU A 126 -7.63 -7.66 -4.37
CA GLU A 126 -7.99 -6.81 -3.22
C GLU A 126 -9.33 -6.12 -3.41
N LYS A 127 -9.61 -5.58 -4.62
CA LYS A 127 -10.92 -4.95 -4.92
C LYS A 127 -12.05 -5.97 -4.81
N GLN A 128 -11.86 -7.17 -5.35
CA GLN A 128 -12.84 -8.26 -5.27
C GLN A 128 -13.07 -8.68 -3.82
N SER A 129 -12.02 -8.84 -3.03
CA SER A 129 -12.11 -9.19 -1.61
C SER A 129 -12.90 -8.14 -0.81
N ARG A 130 -12.66 -6.85 -1.06
CA ARG A 130 -13.45 -5.77 -0.43
C ARG A 130 -14.91 -5.83 -0.83
N LYS A 131 -15.20 -6.00 -2.13
CA LYS A 131 -16.57 -6.12 -2.61
C LYS A 131 -17.30 -7.32 -2.00
N LEU A 132 -16.63 -8.46 -1.89
CA LEU A 132 -17.19 -9.65 -1.24
C LEU A 132 -17.44 -9.44 0.25
N ALA A 133 -16.53 -8.74 0.95
CA ALA A 133 -16.72 -8.35 2.35
C ALA A 133 -17.94 -7.43 2.51
N ASP A 134 -18.10 -6.41 1.65
CA ASP A 134 -19.25 -5.50 1.68
C ASP A 134 -20.58 -6.26 1.43
N ILE A 135 -20.59 -7.20 0.49
CA ILE A 135 -21.76 -8.04 0.22
C ILE A 135 -22.08 -8.89 1.45
N ARG A 136 -21.10 -9.59 2.02
CA ARG A 136 -21.26 -10.40 3.23
C ARG A 136 -21.82 -9.54 4.38
N ASP A 137 -21.23 -8.39 4.65
CA ASP A 137 -21.60 -7.54 5.77
C ASP A 137 -22.99 -6.89 5.58
N THR A 138 -23.45 -6.76 4.34
CA THR A 138 -24.80 -6.32 3.99
C THR A 138 -25.83 -7.44 4.14
N LEU A 139 -25.50 -8.65 3.70
CA LEU A 139 -26.44 -9.76 3.65
C LEU A 139 -26.56 -10.50 4.99
N LEU A 140 -25.46 -10.65 5.73
CA LEU A 140 -25.44 -11.43 6.96
C LEU A 140 -26.46 -10.94 8.02
N PRO A 141 -26.59 -9.65 8.33
CA PRO A 141 -27.62 -9.16 9.26
C PRO A 141 -29.05 -9.45 8.80
N ARG A 142 -29.32 -9.38 7.49
CA ARG A 142 -30.64 -9.61 6.90
C ARG A 142 -31.03 -11.09 6.92
N LEU A 143 -30.05 -11.98 6.74
CA LEU A 143 -30.25 -13.42 6.91
C LEU A 143 -30.48 -13.77 8.37
N MET A 144 -29.71 -13.17 9.29
CA MET A 144 -29.85 -13.43 10.74
C MET A 144 -31.15 -12.90 11.31
N SER A 145 -31.69 -11.81 10.77
CA SER A 145 -33.00 -11.25 11.19
C SER A 145 -34.18 -11.97 10.56
N GLY A 146 -33.95 -12.89 9.62
CA GLY A 146 -35.04 -13.56 8.87
C GLY A 146 -35.70 -12.69 7.81
N GLU A 147 -35.14 -11.48 7.54
CA GLU A 147 -35.65 -10.60 6.46
C GLU A 147 -35.39 -11.21 5.07
N LEU A 148 -34.35 -12.01 4.94
CA LEU A 148 -34.05 -12.82 3.76
C LEU A 148 -34.07 -14.29 4.15
N GLY A 149 -34.91 -15.07 3.46
CA GLY A 149 -34.90 -16.54 3.55
C GLY A 149 -33.84 -17.14 2.64
N VAL A 150 -33.17 -18.23 3.10
CA VAL A 150 -32.18 -18.93 2.27
C VAL A 150 -32.82 -19.57 1.03
N SER A 151 -34.10 -19.87 1.08
CA SER A 151 -34.90 -20.37 -0.05
C SER A 151 -35.15 -19.37 -1.19
N ASP A 152 -34.89 -18.08 -0.91
CA ASP A 152 -35.09 -17.00 -1.88
C ASP A 152 -33.82 -16.61 -2.63
N ILE A 153 -32.72 -17.36 -2.41
CA ILE A 153 -31.44 -17.16 -3.07
C ILE A 153 -31.26 -18.23 -4.14
N ASP A 154 -31.42 -17.85 -5.41
CA ASP A 154 -30.97 -18.66 -6.54
C ASP A 154 -29.44 -18.74 -6.53
N LEU A 155 -28.88 -19.93 -6.34
CA LEU A 155 -27.46 -20.26 -6.37
C LEU A 155 -27.00 -20.57 -7.78
#